data_d02f94951f5d99c8c604d5bcff2daefc
#
_entry.id   d02f94951f5d99c8c604d5bcff2daefc
#
_cell.length_a   1.000
_cell.length_b   1.000
_cell.length_c   1.000
_cell.angle_alpha   90.00
_cell.angle_beta   90.00
_cell.angle_gamma   90.00
#
_symmetry.space_group_name_H-M   'P 1'
#
loop_
_entity.id
_entity.type
_entity.pdbx_description
1 polymer ?
#
loop_
_entity_poly.entity_id
_entity_poly.type
_entity_poly.pdbx_seq_one_letter_code
_entity_poly.pdbx_strand_id
1 'polypeptide(L)'
;MDAAMRPKDPFIGREILDGQFQIIQKIGSGGMGSVYKAAEPKMNRMVAIKILHPRLSGRKDLASRFRREARAMSQLSHPNTVRVFLSEELDDGSLCIVMELLEGRSLNQAVRRDGPMPLDKAVPILSQVCGALQEAHVMGIVHRDLKPENIYLCNQGGLIDYPKVLDFGLAKVTEQQMRPGSLILTQEGMVFGTPEFMSPEQAQGKPLDARSDIYSLAVILFEMLTGKLPFVTQTPMEYIQKHVLEKPRTLAESAPERGYSQQLEFVVAKALAKRPEDRWQSAIEFARSLEEALAPPASRPSSMLDARMLGVTPTSVVASKWAALSVSPVVLLLVVSVACMLLGVILAVAILQWVVR
;
A
#
# COMPACT_ATOMS: atom_id res chain seq x y z
N MET A 1 -12.34 42.90 23.68
CA MET A 1 -12.78 42.05 22.57
C MET A 1 -12.39 40.63 22.95
N ASP A 2 -13.37 39.86 23.43
CA ASP A 2 -13.16 38.48 23.91
C ASP A 2 -12.68 37.60 22.77
N ALA A 3 -11.53 36.95 22.99
CA ALA A 3 -11.09 35.85 22.16
C ALA A 3 -12.13 34.73 22.32
N ALA A 4 -12.96 34.51 21.32
CA ALA A 4 -13.95 33.46 21.28
C ALA A 4 -13.26 32.15 21.68
N MET A 5 -13.58 31.63 22.86
CA MET A 5 -13.07 30.39 23.44
C MET A 5 -13.43 29.25 22.46
N ARG A 6 -12.44 28.77 21.69
CA ARG A 6 -12.64 27.59 20.84
C ARG A 6 -13.12 26.46 21.77
N PRO A 7 -14.20 25.74 21.43
CA PRO A 7 -14.70 24.66 22.25
C PRO A 7 -13.55 23.67 22.51
N LYS A 8 -13.30 23.40 23.80
CA LYS A 8 -12.23 22.51 24.23
C LYS A 8 -12.53 21.12 23.66
N ASP A 9 -11.58 20.52 22.96
CA ASP A 9 -11.75 19.17 22.38
C ASP A 9 -12.12 18.19 23.51
N PRO A 10 -13.24 17.44 23.41
CA PRO A 10 -13.79 16.67 24.52
C PRO A 10 -12.93 15.47 24.94
N PHE A 11 -11.96 15.08 24.14
CA PHE A 11 -11.09 13.94 24.40
C PHE A 11 -9.78 14.32 25.10
N ILE A 12 -9.31 15.57 24.97
CA ILE A 12 -8.02 15.98 25.57
C ILE A 12 -8.11 15.97 27.10
N GLY A 13 -7.17 15.25 27.74
CA GLY A 13 -7.09 15.05 29.19
C GLY A 13 -7.94 13.89 29.70
N ARG A 14 -8.73 13.23 28.83
CA ARG A 14 -9.55 12.08 29.18
C ARG A 14 -8.70 10.81 29.28
N GLU A 15 -9.01 9.98 30.27
CA GLU A 15 -8.60 8.59 30.35
C GLU A 15 -9.62 7.72 29.62
N ILE A 16 -9.16 6.75 28.84
CA ILE A 16 -10.00 5.84 28.06
C ILE A 16 -9.54 4.39 28.25
N LEU A 17 -10.43 3.45 27.92
CA LEU A 17 -10.19 2.00 28.03
C LEU A 17 -9.72 1.63 29.43
N ASP A 18 -10.61 1.88 30.43
CA ASP A 18 -10.37 1.60 31.86
C ASP A 18 -9.08 2.25 32.40
N GLY A 19 -8.78 3.47 31.96
CA GLY A 19 -7.59 4.22 32.38
C GLY A 19 -6.27 3.70 31.79
N GLN A 20 -6.33 2.80 30.80
CA GLN A 20 -5.13 2.29 30.14
C GLN A 20 -4.40 3.38 29.35
N PHE A 21 -5.14 4.31 28.77
CA PHE A 21 -4.57 5.39 27.94
C PHE A 21 -5.05 6.76 28.42
N GLN A 22 -4.13 7.71 28.49
CA GLN A 22 -4.42 9.12 28.77
C GLN A 22 -4.20 9.97 27.52
N ILE A 23 -5.26 10.59 27.01
CA ILE A 23 -5.20 11.45 25.83
C ILE A 23 -4.54 12.79 26.19
N ILE A 24 -3.46 13.12 25.49
CA ILE A 24 -2.64 14.30 25.77
C ILE A 24 -2.98 15.43 24.83
N GLN A 25 -3.00 15.14 23.51
CA GLN A 25 -3.07 16.16 22.49
C GLN A 25 -3.66 15.60 21.19
N LYS A 26 -4.43 16.42 20.48
CA LYS A 26 -4.87 16.13 19.11
C LYS A 26 -3.72 16.40 18.13
N ILE A 27 -3.36 15.41 17.33
CA ILE A 27 -2.27 15.48 16.35
C ILE A 27 -2.75 15.45 14.91
N GLY A 28 -4.02 15.10 14.66
CA GLY A 28 -4.59 15.10 13.32
C GLY A 28 -6.11 15.08 13.35
N SER A 29 -6.73 15.45 12.22
CA SER A 29 -8.18 15.36 12.00
C SER A 29 -8.43 15.12 10.52
N GLY A 30 -9.40 14.27 10.20
CA GLY A 30 -9.80 13.94 8.85
C GLY A 30 -11.29 13.60 8.75
N GLY A 31 -11.76 13.23 7.57
CA GLY A 31 -13.17 12.94 7.32
C GLY A 31 -13.73 11.77 8.14
N MET A 32 -12.89 10.82 8.54
CA MET A 32 -13.31 9.64 9.30
C MET A 32 -13.20 9.82 10.82
N GLY A 33 -12.36 10.74 11.30
CA GLY A 33 -12.11 10.88 12.74
C GLY A 33 -10.96 11.80 13.07
N SER A 34 -10.57 11.77 14.34
CA SER A 34 -9.45 12.54 14.86
C SER A 34 -8.38 11.60 15.42
N VAL A 35 -7.12 12.01 15.29
CA VAL A 35 -5.97 11.26 15.80
C VAL A 35 -5.38 12.03 16.97
N TYR A 36 -5.12 11.32 18.05
CA TYR A 36 -4.60 11.87 19.31
C TYR A 36 -3.29 11.19 19.68
N LYS A 37 -2.38 11.96 20.23
CA LYS A 37 -1.25 11.45 21.01
C LYS A 37 -1.74 11.11 22.42
N ALA A 38 -1.43 9.91 22.89
CA ALA A 38 -1.78 9.47 24.23
C ALA A 38 -0.60 8.77 24.91
N ALA A 39 -0.58 8.81 26.25
CA ALA A 39 0.31 8.00 27.05
C ALA A 39 -0.35 6.66 27.38
N GLU A 40 0.45 5.60 27.39
CA GLU A 40 0.14 4.29 27.99
C GLU A 40 1.05 4.10 29.22
N PRO A 41 0.63 4.56 30.42
CA PRO A 41 1.50 4.62 31.59
C PRO A 41 2.04 3.26 32.01
N LYS A 42 1.19 2.21 31.95
CA LYS A 42 1.58 0.84 32.34
C LYS A 42 2.72 0.27 31.49
N MET A 43 2.82 0.71 30.23
CA MET A 43 3.88 0.27 29.29
C MET A 43 4.97 1.32 29.12
N ASN A 44 4.89 2.44 29.82
CA ASN A 44 5.81 3.58 29.74
C ASN A 44 6.11 4.01 28.27
N ARG A 45 5.05 4.14 27.48
CA ARG A 45 5.19 4.52 26.05
C ARG A 45 4.12 5.52 25.63
N MET A 46 4.40 6.19 24.51
CA MET A 46 3.43 7.01 23.79
C MET A 46 2.83 6.23 22.62
N VAL A 47 1.55 6.47 22.36
CA VAL A 47 0.79 5.85 21.26
C VAL A 47 0.02 6.91 20.48
N ALA A 48 -0.40 6.57 19.26
CA ALA A 48 -1.39 7.32 18.52
C ALA A 48 -2.76 6.61 18.65
N ILE A 49 -3.82 7.38 18.91
CA ILE A 49 -5.18 6.85 19.02
C ILE A 49 -6.06 7.57 18.01
N LYS A 50 -6.57 6.82 17.03
CA LYS A 50 -7.54 7.31 16.05
C LYS A 50 -8.93 7.02 16.57
N ILE A 51 -9.73 8.08 16.84
CA ILE A 51 -11.11 7.98 17.29
C ILE A 51 -12.01 8.39 16.12
N LEU A 52 -12.94 7.51 15.74
CA LEU A 52 -13.87 7.77 14.66
C LEU A 52 -14.95 8.77 15.08
N HIS A 53 -15.46 9.52 14.08
CA HIS A 53 -16.58 10.42 14.33
C HIS A 53 -17.84 9.68 14.79
N PRO A 54 -18.59 10.19 15.77
CA PRO A 54 -19.78 9.54 16.34
C PRO A 54 -20.83 9.15 15.29
N ARG A 55 -20.98 9.93 14.22
CA ARG A 55 -21.87 9.63 13.09
C ARG A 55 -21.54 8.30 12.37
N LEU A 56 -20.30 7.83 12.46
CA LEU A 56 -19.87 6.55 11.89
C LEU A 56 -20.05 5.41 12.91
N SER A 57 -19.88 5.68 14.21
CA SER A 57 -20.00 4.69 15.29
C SER A 57 -21.46 4.28 15.55
N GLY A 58 -22.42 5.17 15.35
CA GLY A 58 -23.85 4.92 15.62
C GLY A 58 -24.51 3.87 14.70
N ARG A 59 -23.80 3.37 13.68
CA ARG A 59 -24.31 2.36 12.75
C ARG A 59 -23.66 1.00 13.01
N LYS A 60 -24.47 0.05 13.49
CA LYS A 60 -24.00 -1.31 13.87
C LYS A 60 -23.30 -2.05 12.72
N ASP A 61 -23.77 -1.87 11.50
CA ASP A 61 -23.17 -2.45 10.29
C ASP A 61 -21.76 -1.90 10.05
N LEU A 62 -21.53 -0.61 10.27
CA LEU A 62 -20.23 0.04 10.12
C LEU A 62 -19.28 -0.36 11.25
N ALA A 63 -19.75 -0.39 12.47
CA ALA A 63 -18.95 -0.81 13.62
C ALA A 63 -18.44 -2.25 13.45
N SER A 64 -19.30 -3.16 12.99
CA SER A 64 -18.90 -4.56 12.71
C SER A 64 -17.84 -4.66 11.63
N ARG A 65 -17.96 -3.89 10.54
CA ARG A 65 -16.98 -3.85 9.45
C ARG A 65 -15.66 -3.25 9.91
N PHE A 66 -15.73 -2.14 10.63
CA PHE A 66 -14.55 -1.48 11.18
C PHE A 66 -13.73 -2.44 12.06
N ARG A 67 -14.38 -3.16 13.00
CA ARG A 67 -13.69 -4.15 13.83
C ARG A 67 -13.04 -5.26 13.00
N ARG A 68 -13.70 -5.71 11.91
CA ARG A 68 -13.15 -6.72 11.02
C ARG A 68 -11.92 -6.20 10.25
N GLU A 69 -12.00 -4.99 9.68
CA GLU A 69 -10.89 -4.38 8.96
C GLU A 69 -9.72 -4.07 9.92
N ALA A 70 -10.01 -3.52 11.10
CA ALA A 70 -8.98 -3.27 12.11
C ALA A 70 -8.28 -4.56 12.58
N ARG A 71 -9.03 -5.67 12.71
CA ARG A 71 -8.45 -6.99 13.01
C ARG A 71 -7.56 -7.48 11.87
N ALA A 72 -7.95 -7.28 10.62
CA ALA A 72 -7.11 -7.62 9.48
C ALA A 72 -5.83 -6.78 9.46
N MET A 73 -5.92 -5.47 9.75
CA MET A 73 -4.75 -4.58 9.84
C MET A 73 -3.80 -4.99 10.98
N SER A 74 -4.31 -5.47 12.11
CA SER A 74 -3.45 -5.90 13.23
C SER A 74 -2.63 -7.17 12.92
N GLN A 75 -2.92 -7.87 11.83
CA GLN A 75 -2.17 -9.03 11.36
C GLN A 75 -1.00 -8.61 10.45
N LEU A 76 -1.01 -7.37 9.92
CA LEU A 76 0.10 -6.86 9.12
C LEU A 76 1.32 -6.62 10.01
N SER A 77 2.44 -7.18 9.61
CA SER A 77 3.70 -7.18 10.38
C SER A 77 4.87 -6.51 9.65
N HIS A 78 4.66 -6.13 8.38
CA HIS A 78 5.71 -5.52 7.58
C HIS A 78 6.26 -4.25 8.26
N PRO A 79 7.59 -4.07 8.32
CA PRO A 79 8.20 -2.94 9.03
C PRO A 79 7.77 -1.57 8.49
N ASN A 80 7.35 -1.50 7.23
CA ASN A 80 6.82 -0.28 6.61
C ASN A 80 5.28 -0.15 6.70
N THR A 81 4.61 -0.95 7.52
CA THR A 81 3.21 -0.77 7.88
C THR A 81 3.11 -0.18 9.28
N VAL A 82 2.19 0.76 9.53
CA VAL A 82 1.92 1.25 10.88
C VAL A 82 1.41 0.11 11.75
N ARG A 83 2.05 -0.09 12.91
CA ARG A 83 1.67 -1.16 13.82
C ARG A 83 0.41 -0.81 14.60
N VAL A 84 -0.64 -1.59 14.42
CA VAL A 84 -1.87 -1.51 15.21
C VAL A 84 -1.73 -2.39 16.44
N PHE A 85 -1.99 -1.83 17.62
CA PHE A 85 -1.91 -2.56 18.90
C PHE A 85 -3.24 -3.14 19.30
N LEU A 86 -4.33 -2.34 19.18
CA LEU A 86 -5.69 -2.78 19.47
C LEU A 86 -6.73 -1.91 18.76
N SER A 87 -7.95 -2.42 18.69
CA SER A 87 -9.12 -1.70 18.20
C SER A 87 -10.30 -2.03 19.10
N GLU A 88 -10.89 -1.00 19.70
CA GLU A 88 -11.90 -1.12 20.74
C GLU A 88 -13.03 -0.09 20.56
N GLU A 89 -14.10 -0.29 21.33
CA GLU A 89 -15.19 0.66 21.50
C GLU A 89 -15.06 1.36 22.85
N LEU A 90 -15.15 2.68 22.84
CA LEU A 90 -15.14 3.49 24.07
C LEU A 90 -16.52 3.47 24.73
N ASP A 91 -16.61 3.88 26.02
CA ASP A 91 -17.84 3.91 26.81
C ASP A 91 -18.96 4.75 26.15
N ASP A 92 -18.59 5.76 25.35
CA ASP A 92 -19.53 6.60 24.62
C ASP A 92 -19.95 6.01 23.26
N GLY A 93 -19.56 4.76 22.95
CA GLY A 93 -19.84 4.07 21.71
C GLY A 93 -18.95 4.49 20.54
N SER A 94 -17.97 5.37 20.77
CA SER A 94 -16.99 5.74 19.73
C SER A 94 -16.01 4.59 19.49
N LEU A 95 -15.72 4.32 18.22
CA LEU A 95 -14.72 3.31 17.85
C LEU A 95 -13.33 3.93 17.82
N CYS A 96 -12.34 3.23 18.36
CA CYS A 96 -10.95 3.69 18.33
C CYS A 96 -9.99 2.61 17.85
N ILE A 97 -8.85 3.07 17.31
CA ILE A 97 -7.68 2.24 17.00
C ILE A 97 -6.49 2.83 17.73
N VAL A 98 -5.79 2.00 18.50
CA VAL A 98 -4.51 2.35 19.14
C VAL A 98 -3.38 1.79 18.28
N MET A 99 -2.43 2.64 17.93
CA MET A 99 -1.32 2.31 17.04
C MET A 99 -0.02 2.98 17.50
N GLU A 100 1.10 2.58 16.89
CA GLU A 100 2.38 3.22 17.15
C GLU A 100 2.31 4.73 16.84
N LEU A 101 2.94 5.52 17.71
CA LEU A 101 3.12 6.95 17.46
C LEU A 101 4.33 7.14 16.57
N LEU A 102 4.12 7.76 15.42
CA LEU A 102 5.19 8.05 14.46
C LEU A 102 5.69 9.49 14.65
N GLU A 103 7.00 9.65 14.61
CA GLU A 103 7.66 10.96 14.61
C GLU A 103 8.24 11.23 13.22
N GLY A 104 7.78 12.30 12.58
CA GLY A 104 8.16 12.63 11.22
C GLY A 104 7.14 13.51 10.52
N ARG A 105 6.93 13.25 9.22
CA ARG A 105 5.99 14.02 8.39
C ARG A 105 5.37 13.15 7.30
N SER A 106 4.21 13.51 6.78
CA SER A 106 3.63 12.82 5.63
C SER A 106 4.44 13.09 4.36
N LEU A 107 4.35 12.17 3.39
CA LEU A 107 4.96 12.35 2.07
C LEU A 107 4.42 13.62 1.37
N ASN A 108 3.12 13.93 1.56
CA ASN A 108 2.54 15.18 1.07
C ASN A 108 3.27 16.41 1.63
N GLN A 109 3.52 16.43 2.95
CA GLN A 109 4.27 17.53 3.57
C GLN A 109 5.72 17.62 3.05
N ALA A 110 6.36 16.47 2.80
CA ALA A 110 7.70 16.42 2.25
C ALA A 110 7.75 17.01 0.83
N VAL A 111 6.88 16.55 -0.08
CA VAL A 111 6.84 17.05 -1.46
C VAL A 111 6.46 18.53 -1.53
N ARG A 112 5.49 18.96 -0.73
CA ARG A 112 5.07 20.39 -0.71
C ARG A 112 6.12 21.32 -0.14
N ARG A 113 6.86 20.89 0.88
CA ARG A 113 7.85 21.73 1.54
C ARG A 113 9.20 21.73 0.84
N ASP A 114 9.67 20.55 0.44
CA ASP A 114 11.02 20.36 -0.05
C ASP A 114 11.06 20.32 -1.60
N GLY A 115 9.90 20.30 -2.26
CA GLY A 115 9.78 20.15 -3.70
C GLY A 115 9.91 18.71 -4.21
N PRO A 116 10.02 18.52 -5.54
CA PRO A 116 10.14 17.22 -6.15
C PRO A 116 11.40 16.47 -5.70
N MET A 117 11.25 15.19 -5.41
CA MET A 117 12.35 14.33 -4.94
C MET A 117 13.27 13.90 -6.10
N PRO A 118 14.57 13.71 -5.86
CA PRO A 118 15.44 13.01 -6.80
C PRO A 118 15.06 11.51 -6.87
N LEU A 119 15.36 10.88 -8.01
CA LEU A 119 14.95 9.51 -8.30
C LEU A 119 15.55 8.50 -7.33
N ASP A 120 16.82 8.68 -6.96
CA ASP A 120 17.57 7.85 -6.01
C ASP A 120 17.01 7.92 -4.57
N LYS A 121 16.21 8.93 -4.25
CA LYS A 121 15.46 9.05 -3.00
C LYS A 121 14.04 8.49 -3.14
N ALA A 122 13.36 8.81 -4.23
CA ALA A 122 11.96 8.42 -4.43
C ALA A 122 11.79 6.90 -4.58
N VAL A 123 12.65 6.25 -5.37
CA VAL A 123 12.54 4.80 -5.64
C VAL A 123 12.71 3.96 -4.36
N PRO A 124 13.74 4.12 -3.51
CA PRO A 124 13.84 3.35 -2.27
C PRO A 124 12.65 3.53 -1.32
N ILE A 125 12.07 4.73 -1.24
CA ILE A 125 10.86 4.98 -0.44
C ILE A 125 9.71 4.15 -1.00
N LEU A 126 9.45 4.22 -2.31
CA LEU A 126 8.34 3.51 -2.95
C LEU A 126 8.53 1.99 -2.96
N SER A 127 9.76 1.49 -3.12
CA SER A 127 10.05 0.05 -3.03
C SER A 127 9.68 -0.51 -1.65
N GLN A 128 9.96 0.22 -0.58
CA GLN A 128 9.57 -0.16 0.78
C GLN A 128 8.04 -0.13 0.96
N VAL A 129 7.37 0.89 0.42
CA VAL A 129 5.90 0.97 0.40
C VAL A 129 5.31 -0.21 -0.39
N CYS A 130 5.89 -0.58 -1.53
CA CYS A 130 5.49 -1.75 -2.30
C CYS A 130 5.60 -3.04 -1.49
N GLY A 131 6.64 -3.19 -0.66
CA GLY A 131 6.78 -4.33 0.25
C GLY A 131 5.60 -4.44 1.24
N ALA A 132 5.22 -3.32 1.87
CA ALA A 132 4.07 -3.26 2.78
C ALA A 132 2.75 -3.58 2.05
N LEU A 133 2.56 -3.03 0.86
CA LEU A 133 1.38 -3.33 0.04
C LEU A 133 1.34 -4.80 -0.38
N GLN A 134 2.48 -5.39 -0.74
CA GLN A 134 2.55 -6.80 -1.14
C GLN A 134 2.13 -7.75 -0.02
N GLU A 135 2.55 -7.52 1.23
CA GLU A 135 2.07 -8.29 2.38
C GLU A 135 0.55 -8.20 2.51
N ALA A 136 0.00 -6.99 2.47
CA ALA A 136 -1.44 -6.76 2.56
C ALA A 136 -2.21 -7.43 1.41
N HIS A 137 -1.71 -7.32 0.18
CA HIS A 137 -2.33 -7.92 -1.00
C HIS A 137 -2.37 -9.45 -0.94
N VAL A 138 -1.31 -10.10 -0.44
CA VAL A 138 -1.29 -11.56 -0.22
C VAL A 138 -2.36 -11.98 0.79
N MET A 139 -2.67 -11.14 1.79
CA MET A 139 -3.74 -11.37 2.76
C MET A 139 -5.13 -10.94 2.25
N GLY A 140 -5.25 -10.53 0.98
CA GLY A 140 -6.51 -10.08 0.37
C GLY A 140 -6.94 -8.68 0.83
N ILE A 141 -6.04 -7.90 1.41
CA ILE A 141 -6.29 -6.53 1.86
C ILE A 141 -5.81 -5.57 0.78
N VAL A 142 -6.71 -4.77 0.22
CA VAL A 142 -6.42 -3.67 -0.71
C VAL A 142 -6.54 -2.36 0.05
N HIS A 143 -5.59 -1.44 -0.13
CA HIS A 143 -5.53 -0.19 0.63
C HIS A 143 -6.67 0.79 0.29
N ARG A 144 -6.96 0.97 -1.00
CA ARG A 144 -8.09 1.74 -1.59
C ARG A 144 -8.06 3.26 -1.43
N ASP A 145 -7.36 3.81 -0.45
CA ASP A 145 -7.19 5.26 -0.24
C ASP A 145 -5.69 5.60 -0.16
N LEU A 146 -4.91 5.07 -1.11
CA LEU A 146 -3.48 5.33 -1.16
C LEU A 146 -3.24 6.74 -1.72
N LYS A 147 -2.58 7.56 -0.90
CA LYS A 147 -2.25 8.96 -1.20
C LYS A 147 -1.05 9.42 -0.38
N PRO A 148 -0.38 10.51 -0.74
CA PRO A 148 0.82 10.97 -0.03
C PRO A 148 0.61 11.26 1.47
N GLU A 149 -0.62 11.57 1.90
CA GLU A 149 -0.95 11.75 3.32
C GLU A 149 -0.89 10.44 4.11
N ASN A 150 -1.15 9.29 3.45
CA ASN A 150 -1.15 7.96 4.04
C ASN A 150 0.21 7.25 3.95
N ILE A 151 1.24 7.92 3.45
CA ILE A 151 2.64 7.49 3.52
C ILE A 151 3.37 8.46 4.45
N TYR A 152 3.84 7.95 5.59
CA TYR A 152 4.48 8.76 6.61
C TYR A 152 5.99 8.49 6.61
N LEU A 153 6.78 9.54 6.47
CA LEU A 153 8.23 9.49 6.49
C LEU A 153 8.71 9.77 7.92
N CYS A 154 9.17 8.75 8.60
CA CYS A 154 9.62 8.85 9.98
C CYS A 154 11.13 8.66 10.12
N ASN A 155 11.66 9.13 11.25
CA ASN A 155 13.03 8.88 11.65
C ASN A 155 13.02 7.68 12.60
N GLN A 156 13.55 6.54 12.17
CA GLN A 156 13.53 5.31 12.94
C GLN A 156 14.90 4.63 12.92
N GLY A 157 15.46 4.36 14.09
CA GLY A 157 16.72 3.61 14.20
C GLY A 157 17.92 4.26 13.47
N GLY A 158 17.94 5.60 13.37
CA GLY A 158 18.96 6.34 12.64
C GLY A 158 18.72 6.45 11.12
N LEU A 159 17.67 5.82 10.59
CA LEU A 159 17.21 5.99 9.22
C LEU A 159 16.34 7.24 9.12
N ILE A 160 16.63 8.09 8.13
CA ILE A 160 15.88 9.31 7.83
C ILE A 160 14.92 9.01 6.68
N ASP A 161 13.70 9.58 6.75
CA ASP A 161 12.64 9.41 5.75
C ASP A 161 12.23 7.93 5.55
N TYR A 162 12.23 7.14 6.64
CA TYR A 162 11.78 5.75 6.62
C TYR A 162 10.25 5.69 6.43
N PRO A 163 9.73 5.09 5.34
CA PRO A 163 8.31 5.15 5.04
C PRO A 163 7.49 4.17 5.89
N LYS A 164 6.34 4.64 6.36
CA LYS A 164 5.30 3.84 7.01
C LYS A 164 3.97 4.08 6.29
N VAL A 165 3.28 3.03 5.89
CA VAL A 165 1.94 3.09 5.29
C VAL A 165 0.90 3.10 6.40
N LEU A 166 -0.02 4.06 6.34
CA LEU A 166 -1.10 4.28 7.30
C LEU A 166 -2.44 3.80 6.72
N ASP A 167 -3.41 3.51 7.59
CA ASP A 167 -4.84 3.42 7.27
C ASP A 167 -5.25 2.40 6.19
N PHE A 168 -4.65 1.20 6.15
CA PHE A 168 -5.08 0.13 5.26
C PHE A 168 -6.57 -0.20 5.40
N GLY A 169 -7.29 -0.26 4.28
CA GLY A 169 -8.63 -0.86 4.19
C GLY A 169 -9.77 -0.13 4.89
N LEU A 170 -9.50 0.88 5.75
CA LEU A 170 -10.56 1.61 6.49
C LEU A 170 -11.54 2.32 5.55
N ALA A 171 -11.13 2.69 4.34
CA ALA A 171 -11.99 3.28 3.32
C ALA A 171 -13.14 2.34 2.91
N LYS A 172 -12.94 1.02 2.93
CA LYS A 172 -13.99 0.03 2.61
C LYS A 172 -15.21 0.12 3.51
N VAL A 173 -15.02 0.56 4.75
CA VAL A 173 -16.12 0.73 5.71
C VAL A 173 -17.09 1.81 5.24
N THR A 174 -16.60 2.84 4.58
CA THR A 174 -17.39 3.98 4.10
C THR A 174 -17.89 3.81 2.65
N GLU A 175 -17.11 3.19 1.77
CA GLU A 175 -17.46 3.01 0.34
C GLU A 175 -18.68 2.12 0.11
N GLN A 176 -18.87 1.06 0.89
CA GLN A 176 -20.02 0.15 0.74
C GLN A 176 -21.38 0.76 1.15
N GLN A 177 -21.40 1.99 1.67
CA GLN A 177 -22.64 2.73 1.87
C GLN A 177 -23.19 3.35 0.59
N MET A 178 -22.35 3.50 -0.41
CA MET A 178 -22.77 3.99 -1.72
C MET A 178 -23.26 2.79 -2.54
N ARG A 179 -24.45 2.92 -3.11
CA ARG A 179 -25.05 1.89 -3.98
C ARG A 179 -24.05 1.55 -5.09
N PRO A 180 -23.88 0.26 -5.46
CA PRO A 180 -23.11 -0.10 -6.65
C PRO A 180 -23.62 0.72 -7.83
N GLY A 181 -22.74 1.50 -8.47
CA GLY A 181 -23.07 2.38 -9.59
C GLY A 181 -23.53 3.81 -9.23
N SER A 182 -23.62 4.19 -7.95
CA SER A 182 -23.74 5.61 -7.62
C SER A 182 -22.36 6.25 -7.65
N LEU A 183 -22.16 7.20 -8.55
CA LEU A 183 -21.05 8.14 -8.51
C LEU A 183 -20.82 8.62 -7.08
N ILE A 184 -19.56 8.79 -6.72
CA ILE A 184 -19.03 9.19 -5.39
C ILE A 184 -19.49 10.63 -4.99
N LEU A 185 -20.68 11.01 -5.41
CA LEU A 185 -21.32 12.28 -5.10
C LEU A 185 -22.26 12.11 -3.92
N THR A 186 -22.02 12.84 -2.84
CA THR A 186 -23.05 13.06 -1.81
C THR A 186 -24.19 13.87 -2.40
N GLN A 187 -25.38 13.83 -1.74
CA GLN A 187 -26.50 14.74 -2.07
C GLN A 187 -26.10 16.22 -2.04
N GLU A 188 -24.96 16.54 -1.44
CA GLU A 188 -24.38 17.89 -1.33
C GLU A 188 -23.29 18.18 -2.36
N GLY A 189 -23.06 17.29 -3.36
CA GLY A 189 -22.05 17.49 -4.40
C GLY A 189 -20.60 17.26 -3.97
N MET A 190 -20.38 16.76 -2.75
CA MET A 190 -19.02 16.43 -2.26
C MET A 190 -18.59 15.06 -2.78
N VAL A 191 -17.37 14.99 -3.34
CA VAL A 191 -16.72 13.75 -3.75
C VAL A 191 -16.07 13.13 -2.52
N PHE A 192 -16.38 11.86 -2.21
CA PHE A 192 -15.70 11.12 -1.16
C PHE A 192 -14.33 10.61 -1.66
N GLY A 193 -13.29 10.78 -0.85
CA GLY A 193 -11.91 10.37 -1.17
C GLY A 193 -11.08 11.54 -1.72
N THR A 194 -9.90 11.20 -2.19
CA THR A 194 -8.96 12.15 -2.83
C THR A 194 -8.89 11.79 -4.31
N PRO A 195 -9.74 12.40 -5.15
CA PRO A 195 -9.94 11.98 -6.55
C PRO A 195 -8.66 12.04 -7.39
N GLU A 196 -7.68 12.83 -6.95
CA GLU A 196 -6.38 13.00 -7.58
C GLU A 196 -5.57 11.69 -7.71
N PHE A 197 -5.80 10.74 -6.80
CA PHE A 197 -5.05 9.48 -6.70
C PHE A 197 -5.89 8.24 -7.00
N MET A 198 -7.16 8.40 -7.37
CA MET A 198 -8.06 7.29 -7.65
C MET A 198 -7.64 6.49 -8.87
N SER A 199 -7.81 5.17 -8.82
CA SER A 199 -7.71 4.34 -10.01
C SER A 199 -8.94 4.48 -10.92
N PRO A 200 -8.83 4.18 -12.23
CA PRO A 200 -9.94 4.23 -13.17
C PRO A 200 -11.14 3.36 -12.75
N GLU A 201 -10.87 2.16 -12.23
CA GLU A 201 -11.91 1.25 -11.72
C GLU A 201 -12.57 1.78 -10.45
N GLN A 202 -11.82 2.45 -9.60
CA GLN A 202 -12.33 3.13 -8.41
C GLN A 202 -13.27 4.27 -8.80
N ALA A 203 -12.82 5.10 -9.75
CA ALA A 203 -13.61 6.19 -10.31
C ALA A 203 -14.92 5.71 -10.98
N GLN A 204 -14.96 4.46 -11.44
CA GLN A 204 -16.14 3.83 -12.07
C GLN A 204 -16.99 3.00 -11.08
N GLY A 205 -16.61 2.92 -9.80
CA GLY A 205 -17.30 2.08 -8.82
C GLY A 205 -17.21 0.57 -9.11
N LYS A 206 -16.20 0.12 -9.85
CA LYS A 206 -15.95 -1.28 -10.17
C LYS A 206 -15.29 -2.01 -9.00
N PRO A 207 -15.30 -3.35 -8.99
CA PRO A 207 -14.52 -4.12 -8.02
C PRO A 207 -13.04 -3.77 -8.07
N LEU A 208 -12.44 -3.62 -6.88
CA LEU A 208 -11.04 -3.23 -6.72
C LEU A 208 -10.19 -4.44 -6.32
N ASP A 209 -8.99 -4.51 -6.87
CA ASP A 209 -7.95 -5.46 -6.49
C ASP A 209 -6.61 -4.75 -6.21
N ALA A 210 -5.55 -5.53 -5.96
CA ALA A 210 -4.20 -5.05 -5.69
C ALA A 210 -3.66 -4.05 -6.72
N ARG A 211 -4.08 -4.16 -7.97
CA ARG A 211 -3.61 -3.32 -9.09
C ARG A 211 -4.19 -1.90 -9.05
N SER A 212 -5.25 -1.69 -8.27
CA SER A 212 -5.77 -0.34 -7.99
C SER A 212 -4.77 0.46 -7.14
N ASP A 213 -4.15 -0.18 -6.13
CA ASP A 213 -3.12 0.47 -5.30
C ASP A 213 -1.85 0.77 -6.10
N ILE A 214 -1.49 -0.10 -7.06
CA ILE A 214 -0.34 0.13 -7.96
C ILE A 214 -0.56 1.37 -8.82
N TYR A 215 -1.77 1.57 -9.34
CA TYR A 215 -2.11 2.79 -10.07
C TYR A 215 -1.97 4.04 -9.19
N SER A 216 -2.56 4.03 -7.99
CA SER A 216 -2.46 5.15 -7.04
C SER A 216 -1.00 5.43 -6.66
N LEU A 217 -0.21 4.37 -6.45
CA LEU A 217 1.22 4.50 -6.15
C LEU A 217 2.02 5.11 -7.32
N ALA A 218 1.63 4.82 -8.56
CA ALA A 218 2.24 5.44 -9.74
C ALA A 218 1.89 6.93 -9.87
N VAL A 219 0.67 7.34 -9.49
CA VAL A 219 0.29 8.76 -9.40
C VAL A 219 1.12 9.47 -8.32
N ILE A 220 1.31 8.82 -7.16
CA ILE A 220 2.17 9.34 -6.08
C ILE A 220 3.62 9.49 -6.55
N LEU A 221 4.17 8.46 -7.22
CA LEU A 221 5.53 8.54 -7.79
C LEU A 221 5.67 9.71 -8.77
N PHE A 222 4.68 9.87 -9.64
CA PHE A 222 4.67 10.98 -10.59
C PHE A 222 4.75 12.33 -9.87
N GLU A 223 3.96 12.52 -8.82
CA GLU A 223 3.99 13.74 -8.00
C GLU A 223 5.33 13.88 -7.25
N MET A 224 5.85 12.80 -6.66
CA MET A 224 7.17 12.83 -6.01
C MET A 224 8.27 13.30 -6.93
N LEU A 225 8.26 12.85 -8.19
CA LEU A 225 9.32 13.15 -9.16
C LEU A 225 9.17 14.53 -9.81
N THR A 226 7.93 14.96 -10.07
CA THR A 226 7.67 16.17 -10.87
C THR A 226 7.12 17.35 -10.06
N GLY A 227 6.62 17.10 -8.84
CA GLY A 227 5.85 18.07 -8.05
C GLY A 227 4.47 18.39 -8.64
N LYS A 228 4.04 17.63 -9.66
CA LYS A 228 2.77 17.82 -10.38
C LYS A 228 2.03 16.50 -10.47
N LEU A 229 0.71 16.57 -10.65
CA LEU A 229 -0.10 15.40 -10.93
C LEU A 229 -0.10 15.06 -12.43
N PRO A 230 -0.32 13.77 -12.81
CA PRO A 230 -0.33 13.36 -14.22
C PRO A 230 -1.50 13.95 -15.02
N PHE A 231 -2.51 14.48 -14.33
CA PHE A 231 -3.65 15.19 -14.91
C PHE A 231 -3.73 16.59 -14.31
N VAL A 232 -4.00 17.58 -15.16
CA VAL A 232 -4.24 18.97 -14.73
C VAL A 232 -5.72 19.26 -14.86
N THR A 233 -6.34 19.64 -13.75
CA THR A 233 -7.77 19.93 -13.68
C THR A 233 -8.04 20.90 -12.54
N GLN A 234 -9.23 21.49 -12.54
CA GLN A 234 -9.66 22.46 -11.53
C GLN A 234 -10.74 21.91 -10.59
N THR A 235 -11.37 20.79 -10.96
CA THR A 235 -12.47 20.24 -10.18
C THR A 235 -12.27 18.75 -9.84
N PRO A 236 -12.78 18.30 -8.68
CA PRO A 236 -12.75 16.88 -8.31
C PRO A 236 -13.38 15.94 -9.35
N MET A 237 -14.47 16.40 -10.00
CA MET A 237 -15.18 15.63 -11.02
C MET A 237 -14.34 15.43 -12.29
N GLU A 238 -13.60 16.45 -12.70
CA GLU A 238 -12.70 16.34 -13.85
C GLU A 238 -11.58 15.33 -13.58
N TYR A 239 -11.05 15.23 -12.32
CA TYR A 239 -10.08 14.18 -11.98
C TYR A 239 -10.65 12.79 -12.23
N ILE A 240 -11.87 12.53 -11.77
CA ILE A 240 -12.58 11.27 -11.98
C ILE A 240 -12.65 10.93 -13.48
N GLN A 241 -13.10 11.88 -14.29
CA GLN A 241 -13.19 11.69 -15.75
C GLN A 241 -11.83 11.44 -16.40
N LYS A 242 -10.79 12.19 -16.02
CA LYS A 242 -9.44 12.07 -16.58
C LYS A 242 -8.78 10.77 -16.19
N HIS A 243 -8.96 10.28 -14.97
CA HIS A 243 -8.49 8.97 -14.57
C HIS A 243 -9.08 7.86 -15.45
N VAL A 244 -10.34 7.99 -15.87
CA VAL A 244 -11.01 6.99 -16.72
C VAL A 244 -10.61 7.11 -18.19
N LEU A 245 -10.57 8.33 -18.74
CA LEU A 245 -10.58 8.57 -20.18
C LEU A 245 -9.28 9.16 -20.75
N GLU A 246 -8.62 10.06 -20.00
CA GLU A 246 -7.50 10.84 -20.53
C GLU A 246 -6.18 10.10 -20.37
N LYS A 247 -5.31 10.19 -21.38
CA LYS A 247 -3.94 9.70 -21.27
C LYS A 247 -3.16 10.57 -20.28
N PRO A 248 -2.45 9.98 -19.29
CA PRO A 248 -1.63 10.73 -18.36
C PRO A 248 -0.49 11.43 -19.10
N ARG A 249 -0.05 12.58 -18.59
CA ARG A 249 1.18 13.23 -19.05
C ARG A 249 2.37 12.33 -18.76
N THR A 250 3.41 12.46 -19.55
CA THR A 250 4.69 11.81 -19.30
C THR A 250 5.49 12.60 -18.25
N LEU A 251 6.50 11.97 -17.64
CA LEU A 251 7.43 12.65 -16.75
C LEU A 251 8.19 13.75 -17.49
N ALA A 252 8.63 13.48 -18.75
CA ALA A 252 9.33 14.44 -19.59
C ALA A 252 8.47 15.67 -19.96
N GLU A 253 7.17 15.48 -20.21
CA GLU A 253 6.24 16.61 -20.44
C GLU A 253 6.04 17.46 -19.18
N SER A 254 6.15 16.86 -18.01
CA SER A 254 5.88 17.54 -16.74
C SER A 254 7.11 18.18 -16.09
N ALA A 255 8.29 17.58 -16.30
CA ALA A 255 9.58 18.03 -15.77
C ALA A 255 10.72 17.75 -16.78
N PRO A 256 10.73 18.42 -17.95
CA PRO A 256 11.72 18.15 -19.02
C PRO A 256 13.16 18.38 -18.57
N GLU A 257 13.36 19.27 -17.64
CA GLU A 257 14.69 19.63 -17.08
C GLU A 257 15.34 18.46 -16.31
N ARG A 258 14.57 17.45 -15.91
CA ARG A 258 15.07 16.33 -15.09
C ARG A 258 15.65 15.18 -15.91
N GLY A 259 15.36 15.10 -17.21
CA GLY A 259 15.97 14.13 -18.13
C GLY A 259 15.71 12.66 -17.74
N TYR A 260 14.49 12.31 -17.40
CA TYR A 260 14.13 10.94 -17.03
C TYR A 260 14.39 9.94 -18.16
N SER A 261 14.85 8.74 -17.80
CA SER A 261 15.14 7.69 -18.79
C SER A 261 13.85 7.15 -19.44
N GLN A 262 13.95 6.68 -20.68
CA GLN A 262 12.84 6.01 -21.36
C GLN A 262 12.33 4.78 -20.59
N GLN A 263 13.22 4.09 -19.87
CA GLN A 263 12.83 2.96 -19.06
C GLN A 263 11.93 3.39 -17.88
N LEU A 264 12.27 4.48 -17.17
CA LEU A 264 11.42 5.01 -16.10
C LEU A 264 10.07 5.48 -16.65
N GLU A 265 10.06 6.17 -17.79
CA GLU A 265 8.82 6.56 -18.49
C GLU A 265 7.93 5.35 -18.79
N PHE A 266 8.51 4.27 -19.31
CA PHE A 266 7.79 3.02 -19.57
C PHE A 266 7.22 2.42 -18.28
N VAL A 267 8.01 2.36 -17.20
CA VAL A 267 7.58 1.78 -15.91
C VAL A 267 6.40 2.54 -15.33
N VAL A 268 6.45 3.87 -15.34
CA VAL A 268 5.38 4.74 -14.84
C VAL A 268 4.15 4.66 -15.76
N ALA A 269 4.32 4.74 -17.07
CA ALA A 269 3.22 4.66 -18.04
C ALA A 269 2.46 3.34 -17.95
N LYS A 270 3.17 2.21 -17.77
CA LYS A 270 2.56 0.89 -17.58
C LYS A 270 1.74 0.84 -16.28
N ALA A 271 2.26 1.38 -15.18
CA ALA A 271 1.53 1.42 -13.92
C ALA A 271 0.27 2.32 -13.98
N LEU A 272 0.30 3.38 -14.82
CA LEU A 272 -0.83 4.28 -15.09
C LEU A 272 -1.75 3.80 -16.23
N ALA A 273 -1.61 2.57 -16.74
CA ALA A 273 -2.51 2.00 -17.72
C ALA A 273 -3.96 1.96 -17.20
N LYS A 274 -4.94 2.22 -18.10
CA LYS A 274 -6.34 2.31 -17.71
C LYS A 274 -6.93 0.99 -17.28
N ARG A 275 -6.60 -0.07 -17.99
CA ARG A 275 -7.07 -1.43 -17.67
C ARG A 275 -6.12 -2.09 -16.68
N PRO A 276 -6.63 -2.69 -15.58
CA PRO A 276 -5.77 -3.34 -14.58
C PRO A 276 -4.86 -4.44 -15.16
N GLU A 277 -5.33 -5.18 -16.17
CA GLU A 277 -4.55 -6.23 -16.85
C GLU A 277 -3.33 -5.72 -17.61
N ASP A 278 -3.30 -4.45 -18.00
CA ASP A 278 -2.19 -3.83 -18.71
C ASP A 278 -1.13 -3.26 -17.75
N ARG A 279 -1.40 -3.28 -16.42
CA ARG A 279 -0.48 -2.79 -15.39
C ARG A 279 0.49 -3.87 -14.92
N TRP A 280 1.37 -3.52 -14.01
CA TRP A 280 2.12 -4.46 -13.18
C TRP A 280 1.13 -5.30 -12.36
N GLN A 281 1.36 -6.62 -12.29
CA GLN A 281 0.39 -7.52 -11.67
C GLN A 281 0.59 -7.67 -10.15
N SER A 282 1.72 -7.21 -9.63
CA SER A 282 1.98 -7.16 -8.19
C SER A 282 2.81 -5.92 -7.81
N ALA A 283 2.71 -5.51 -6.55
CA ALA A 283 3.47 -4.38 -6.03
C ALA A 283 4.99 -4.66 -6.09
N ILE A 284 5.40 -5.91 -5.88
CA ILE A 284 6.81 -6.28 -5.94
C ILE A 284 7.37 -6.25 -7.37
N GLU A 285 6.56 -6.59 -8.40
CA GLU A 285 6.97 -6.41 -9.80
C GLU A 285 7.18 -4.94 -10.14
N PHE A 286 6.29 -4.07 -9.68
CA PHE A 286 6.43 -2.63 -9.86
C PHE A 286 7.70 -2.11 -9.19
N ALA A 287 7.96 -2.49 -7.93
CA ALA A 287 9.17 -2.09 -7.20
C ALA A 287 10.46 -2.50 -7.95
N ARG A 288 10.56 -3.76 -8.37
CA ARG A 288 11.73 -4.27 -9.13
C ARG A 288 11.96 -3.48 -10.40
N SER A 289 10.90 -3.19 -11.14
CA SER A 289 11.01 -2.42 -12.38
C SER A 289 11.46 -0.98 -12.14
N LEU A 290 11.08 -0.38 -11.01
CA LEU A 290 11.60 0.94 -10.59
C LEU A 290 13.07 0.88 -10.22
N GLU A 291 13.51 -0.15 -9.49
CA GLU A 291 14.91 -0.35 -9.11
C GLU A 291 15.80 -0.59 -10.33
N GLU A 292 15.30 -1.36 -11.31
CA GLU A 292 15.98 -1.55 -12.59
C GLU A 292 16.09 -0.25 -13.40
N ALA A 293 15.08 0.63 -13.32
CA ALA A 293 15.10 1.93 -13.99
C ALA A 293 16.01 2.96 -13.27
N LEU A 294 16.28 2.75 -11.97
CA LEU A 294 17.24 3.55 -11.18
C LEU A 294 18.68 3.14 -11.49
N ALA A 295 18.93 1.85 -11.75
CA ALA A 295 20.26 1.36 -12.02
C ALA A 295 20.85 2.10 -13.24
N PRO A 296 22.10 2.61 -13.17
CA PRO A 296 22.76 3.13 -14.36
C PRO A 296 22.70 2.04 -15.42
N PRO A 297 22.55 2.41 -16.74
CA PRO A 297 22.54 1.42 -17.78
C PRO A 297 23.76 0.55 -17.60
N ALA A 298 23.55 -0.63 -16.99
CA ALA A 298 24.61 -1.58 -16.81
C ALA A 298 25.21 -1.68 -18.20
N SER A 299 26.52 -1.51 -18.31
CA SER A 299 27.27 -1.95 -19.46
C SER A 299 26.77 -3.37 -19.73
N ARG A 300 25.78 -3.51 -20.62
CA ARG A 300 25.33 -4.81 -21.07
C ARG A 300 26.59 -5.51 -21.45
N PRO A 301 26.93 -6.67 -20.88
CA PRO A 301 28.01 -7.42 -21.46
C PRO A 301 27.61 -7.57 -22.92
N SER A 302 28.38 -6.99 -23.83
CA SER A 302 28.28 -7.20 -25.26
C SER A 302 28.64 -8.66 -25.55
N SER A 303 27.86 -9.58 -25.03
CA SER A 303 28.19 -10.98 -25.00
C SER A 303 27.87 -11.71 -26.29
N MET A 304 27.61 -10.98 -27.40
CA MET A 304 27.45 -11.66 -28.69
C MET A 304 28.09 -11.00 -29.94
N LEU A 305 28.66 -9.81 -29.82
CA LEU A 305 29.28 -9.18 -30.98
C LEU A 305 30.83 -9.14 -30.95
N ASP A 306 31.43 -9.14 -29.76
CA ASP A 306 32.91 -9.07 -29.65
C ASP A 306 33.61 -10.42 -29.71
N ALA A 307 32.91 -11.54 -29.54
CA ALA A 307 33.52 -12.89 -29.65
C ALA A 307 33.90 -13.25 -31.12
N ARG A 308 33.37 -12.55 -32.12
CA ARG A 308 33.71 -12.77 -33.51
C ARG A 308 34.89 -11.92 -34.03
N MET A 309 35.26 -10.89 -33.30
CA MET A 309 36.38 -10.00 -33.70
C MET A 309 37.72 -10.39 -33.08
N LEU A 310 37.78 -11.26 -32.08
CA LEU A 310 39.04 -11.60 -31.36
C LEU A 310 39.60 -12.98 -31.69
N GLY A 311 39.05 -13.72 -32.64
CA GLY A 311 39.70 -14.95 -33.17
C GLY A 311 40.07 -16.02 -32.12
N VAL A 312 39.42 -16.04 -30.97
CA VAL A 312 39.73 -16.99 -29.90
C VAL A 312 38.80 -18.19 -29.95
N THR A 313 39.31 -19.33 -30.38
CA THR A 313 38.61 -20.61 -30.29
C THR A 313 38.34 -20.95 -28.80
N PRO A 314 37.14 -21.42 -28.44
CA PRO A 314 36.85 -21.76 -27.06
C PRO A 314 37.61 -23.02 -26.64
N THR A 315 38.67 -22.85 -25.86
CA THR A 315 39.23 -23.95 -25.08
C THR A 315 38.31 -24.20 -23.87
N SER A 316 37.93 -25.46 -23.73
CA SER A 316 37.10 -26.01 -22.68
C SER A 316 37.48 -25.54 -21.28
N VAL A 317 36.69 -24.70 -20.63
CA VAL A 317 36.76 -24.41 -19.21
C VAL A 317 35.73 -25.26 -18.48
N VAL A 318 36.23 -26.02 -17.51
CA VAL A 318 35.57 -26.96 -16.62
C VAL A 318 34.22 -26.38 -16.12
N ALA A 319 33.12 -26.94 -16.58
CA ALA A 319 31.79 -26.70 -16.04
C ALA A 319 31.69 -27.31 -14.63
N SER A 320 31.42 -26.49 -13.65
CA SER A 320 31.20 -26.91 -12.27
C SER A 320 30.01 -27.86 -12.17
N LYS A 321 30.16 -28.95 -11.40
CA LYS A 321 29.32 -30.12 -11.23
C LYS A 321 27.93 -29.88 -10.59
N TRP A 322 27.23 -28.78 -10.84
CA TRP A 322 25.91 -28.51 -10.23
C TRP A 322 24.76 -28.29 -11.22
N ALA A 323 24.94 -28.56 -12.48
CA ALA A 323 23.89 -28.47 -13.50
C ALA A 323 23.64 -29.83 -14.11
N ALA A 324 22.92 -30.72 -13.45
CA ALA A 324 22.12 -31.81 -14.06
C ALA A 324 21.50 -32.74 -13.00
N LEU A 325 20.42 -32.33 -12.41
CA LEU A 325 19.36 -33.22 -11.98
C LEU A 325 18.05 -32.74 -12.61
N SER A 326 18.03 -32.77 -13.93
CA SER A 326 16.77 -32.71 -14.67
C SER A 326 16.12 -34.09 -14.56
N VAL A 327 15.33 -34.29 -13.52
CA VAL A 327 14.46 -35.46 -13.41
C VAL A 327 13.47 -35.36 -14.58
N SER A 328 13.44 -36.36 -15.47
CA SER A 328 12.52 -36.35 -16.61
C SER A 328 11.08 -36.31 -16.06
N PRO A 329 10.16 -35.56 -16.74
CA PRO A 329 8.76 -35.50 -16.28
C PRO A 329 8.09 -36.85 -16.10
N VAL A 330 8.55 -37.88 -16.79
CA VAL A 330 8.10 -39.26 -16.65
C VAL A 330 8.51 -39.86 -15.31
N VAL A 331 9.72 -39.61 -14.83
CA VAL A 331 10.20 -40.07 -13.52
C VAL A 331 9.47 -39.36 -12.38
N LEU A 332 9.19 -38.08 -12.52
CA LEU A 332 8.40 -37.33 -11.55
C LEU A 332 6.96 -37.86 -11.44
N LEU A 333 6.33 -38.17 -12.58
CA LEU A 333 4.98 -38.74 -12.62
C LEU A 333 4.93 -40.14 -11.98
N LEU A 334 5.96 -40.98 -12.19
CA LEU A 334 6.07 -42.31 -11.57
C LEU A 334 6.23 -42.19 -10.03
N VAL A 335 7.06 -41.30 -9.54
CA VAL A 335 7.28 -41.06 -8.10
C VAL A 335 5.97 -40.60 -7.43
N VAL A 336 5.26 -39.64 -8.05
CA VAL A 336 3.98 -39.14 -7.54
C VAL A 336 2.90 -40.25 -7.53
N SER A 337 2.83 -41.06 -8.58
CA SER A 337 1.88 -42.20 -8.63
C SER A 337 2.14 -43.22 -7.53
N VAL A 338 3.40 -43.59 -7.29
CA VAL A 338 3.76 -44.53 -6.23
C VAL A 338 3.47 -43.95 -4.84
N ALA A 339 3.74 -42.67 -4.61
CA ALA A 339 3.42 -41.98 -3.36
C ALA A 339 1.90 -41.96 -3.08
N CYS A 340 1.07 -41.67 -4.10
CA CYS A 340 -0.39 -41.70 -3.97
C CYS A 340 -0.93 -43.10 -3.68
N MET A 341 -0.38 -44.17 -4.31
CA MET A 341 -0.76 -45.56 -4.01
C MET A 341 -0.43 -45.95 -2.56
N LEU A 342 0.76 -45.59 -2.06
CA LEU A 342 1.16 -45.85 -0.67
C LEU A 342 0.25 -45.11 0.34
N LEU A 343 -0.08 -43.87 0.08
CA LEU A 343 -1.02 -43.11 0.90
C LEU A 343 -2.42 -43.74 0.91
N GLY A 344 -2.91 -44.22 -0.22
CA GLY A 344 -4.20 -44.93 -0.34
C GLY A 344 -4.24 -46.24 0.48
N VAL A 345 -3.16 -47.03 0.45
CA VAL A 345 -3.03 -48.24 1.27
C VAL A 345 -3.01 -47.96 2.76
N ILE A 346 -2.25 -46.91 3.19
CA ILE A 346 -2.20 -46.49 4.59
C ILE A 346 -3.58 -46.06 5.08
N LEU A 347 -4.31 -45.29 4.27
CA LEU A 347 -5.65 -44.80 4.61
C LEU A 347 -6.65 -45.99 4.71
N ALA A 348 -6.58 -46.96 3.79
CA ALA A 348 -7.42 -48.14 3.82
C ALA A 348 -7.17 -49.01 5.06
N VAL A 349 -5.90 -49.20 5.45
CA VAL A 349 -5.54 -49.94 6.67
C VAL A 349 -6.02 -49.18 7.93
N ALA A 350 -5.91 -47.86 7.97
CA ALA A 350 -6.39 -47.04 9.09
C ALA A 350 -7.92 -47.13 9.25
N ILE A 351 -8.67 -47.09 8.12
CA ILE A 351 -10.14 -47.27 8.12
C ILE A 351 -10.52 -48.66 8.58
N LEU A 352 -9.82 -49.72 8.12
CA LEU A 352 -10.08 -51.08 8.53
C LEU A 352 -9.86 -51.30 10.04
N GLN A 353 -8.80 -50.73 10.60
CA GLN A 353 -8.53 -50.75 12.04
C GLN A 353 -9.56 -49.99 12.87
N TRP A 354 -10.18 -48.94 12.30
CA TRP A 354 -11.22 -48.16 12.95
C TRP A 354 -12.59 -48.90 12.94
N VAL A 355 -12.88 -49.61 11.87
CA VAL A 355 -14.12 -50.37 11.70
C VAL A 355 -14.14 -51.69 12.53
N VAL A 356 -12.97 -52.25 12.86
CA VAL A 356 -12.80 -53.50 13.61
C VAL A 356 -12.70 -53.25 15.14
N ARG A 357 -12.62 -52.00 15.58
CA ARG A 357 -12.80 -51.58 16.97
C ARG A 357 -14.21 -51.08 17.24
#